data_5ee29a2bf388ee69771faab1ac3d596a
#
_entry.id   5ee29a2bf388ee69771faab1ac3d596a
#
_cell.length_a   1.000
_cell.length_b   1.000
_cell.length_c   1.000
_cell.angle_alpha   90.00
_cell.angle_beta   90.00
_cell.angle_gamma   90.00
#
_symmetry.space_group_name_H-M   'P 1'
#
loop_
_entity.id
_entity.type
_entity.pdbx_description
1 polymer ?
#
loop_
_entity_poly.entity_id
_entity_poly.type
_entity_poly.pdbx_seq_one_letter_code
_entity_poly.pdbx_strand_id
1 'polypeptide(L)'
;RQGKDSIDNLVDIIDKENVNSILVFTDKGVRAVGLCNKVEEICKTVQYRIIDDLTAEPAVADVERVINEVGSIKYDLIIGVGGGSVMDASKLASIILGADYSLRDLLKDSSIAKKQIKTVMIPTTCGTGSEATCNAIVAIPEQESKQGIVNNCMIPDYVILDVNMIAKLPPKIIAATGVDALAHVVECFTSKKATMLSDTYAKEGACKIFHNIRKAYNNANDLEAKAEMMLGAFYGGVAITGSGTTAVHALSYPLGGKYHIAHGVSNAILFAHVMEFNKDGCKDRLAMLCDAVYPELAVKSIDEKADYIIKEIADIVKDTNIPTSLEEFGVKPDDLDFLVQAGSQQTRLLVNNCKELSLDDIRYIYKKVM
;
A
#
# COMPACT_ATOMS: atom_id res chain seq x y z
N ARG A 1 2.30 11.21 14.26
CA ARG A 1 1.61 12.50 14.34
C ARG A 1 0.52 12.56 13.29
N GLN A 2 -0.62 13.19 13.60
CA GLN A 2 -1.77 13.26 12.68
C GLN A 2 -2.47 14.62 12.81
N GLY A 3 -3.00 15.11 11.69
CA GLY A 3 -3.85 16.30 11.61
C GLY A 3 -3.33 17.30 10.58
N LYS A 4 -4.12 18.34 10.34
CA LYS A 4 -3.72 19.45 9.48
C LYS A 4 -2.49 20.13 10.05
N ASP A 5 -1.53 20.45 9.20
CA ASP A 5 -0.24 21.10 9.54
C ASP A 5 0.64 20.24 10.50
N SER A 6 0.35 18.93 10.64
CA SER A 6 1.15 18.05 11.49
C SER A 6 2.60 17.87 11.01
N ILE A 7 2.91 18.31 9.79
CA ILE A 7 4.26 18.34 9.25
C ILE A 7 5.21 19.22 10.10
N ASP A 8 4.69 20.20 10.84
CA ASP A 8 5.49 21.06 11.74
C ASP A 8 6.12 20.26 12.89
N ASN A 9 5.54 19.08 13.24
CA ASN A 9 6.15 18.18 14.23
C ASN A 9 7.48 17.56 13.78
N LEU A 10 7.87 17.76 12.51
CA LEU A 10 9.18 17.31 12.03
C LEU A 10 10.33 18.04 12.76
N VAL A 11 10.12 19.29 13.16
CA VAL A 11 11.07 20.08 13.97
C VAL A 11 11.32 19.36 15.30
N ASP A 12 10.24 18.95 16.00
CA ASP A 12 10.36 18.26 17.29
C ASP A 12 11.09 16.91 17.16
N ILE A 13 10.90 16.22 16.02
CA ILE A 13 11.59 14.94 15.76
C ILE A 13 13.08 15.17 15.55
N ILE A 14 13.46 16.18 14.75
CA ILE A 14 14.86 16.55 14.50
C ILE A 14 15.58 16.90 15.81
N ASP A 15 14.95 17.73 16.63
CA ASP A 15 15.51 18.15 17.91
C ASP A 15 15.62 16.99 18.90
N LYS A 16 14.57 16.19 19.04
CA LYS A 16 14.54 15.02 19.94
C LYS A 16 15.60 13.98 19.62
N GLU A 17 15.83 13.74 18.33
CA GLU A 17 16.79 12.74 17.85
C GLU A 17 18.22 13.31 17.70
N ASN A 18 18.42 14.61 17.98
CA ASN A 18 19.69 15.32 17.81
C ASN A 18 20.27 15.14 16.40
N VAL A 19 19.41 15.30 15.37
CA VAL A 19 19.75 15.07 13.97
C VAL A 19 20.64 16.18 13.44
N ASN A 20 21.77 15.83 12.81
CA ASN A 20 22.67 16.78 12.15
C ASN A 20 22.70 16.58 10.62
N SER A 21 22.26 15.43 10.14
CA SER A 21 22.27 15.08 8.71
C SER A 21 21.03 14.31 8.30
N ILE A 22 20.36 14.76 7.24
CA ILE A 22 19.09 14.20 6.75
C ILE A 22 19.23 13.79 5.29
N LEU A 23 18.72 12.59 4.97
CA LEU A 23 18.48 12.13 3.61
C LEU A 23 16.98 12.15 3.34
N VAL A 24 16.54 12.93 2.36
CA VAL A 24 15.14 13.01 1.94
C VAL A 24 14.95 12.23 0.65
N PHE A 25 14.04 11.28 0.66
CA PHE A 25 13.54 10.59 -0.54
C PHE A 25 12.19 11.18 -0.95
N THR A 26 12.04 11.46 -2.24
CA THR A 26 10.79 11.93 -2.84
C THR A 26 10.75 11.54 -4.32
N ASP A 27 9.79 12.04 -5.06
CA ASP A 27 9.73 11.95 -6.51
C ASP A 27 9.51 13.33 -7.16
N LYS A 28 9.81 13.41 -8.46
CA LYS A 28 9.69 14.66 -9.22
C LYS A 28 8.26 15.21 -9.24
N GLY A 29 7.24 14.34 -9.23
CA GLY A 29 5.84 14.74 -9.22
C GLY A 29 5.45 15.43 -7.92
N VAL A 30 5.79 14.81 -6.79
CA VAL A 30 5.57 15.36 -5.43
C VAL A 30 6.29 16.69 -5.26
N ARG A 31 7.53 16.78 -5.73
CA ARG A 31 8.34 18.01 -5.66
C ARG A 31 7.80 19.10 -6.56
N ALA A 32 7.39 18.78 -7.79
CA ALA A 32 6.86 19.76 -8.76
C ALA A 32 5.57 20.44 -8.29
N VAL A 33 4.73 19.74 -7.51
CA VAL A 33 3.51 20.33 -6.92
C VAL A 33 3.75 21.04 -5.58
N GLY A 34 5.03 21.13 -5.14
CA GLY A 34 5.44 21.88 -3.96
C GLY A 34 5.20 21.20 -2.61
N LEU A 35 4.86 19.92 -2.57
CA LEU A 35 4.58 19.20 -1.32
C LEU A 35 5.85 19.02 -0.44
N CYS A 36 7.05 19.04 -1.05
CA CYS A 36 8.30 18.97 -0.31
C CYS A 36 8.75 20.32 0.28
N ASN A 37 8.17 21.45 -0.15
CA ASN A 37 8.70 22.78 0.20
C ASN A 37 8.84 23.00 1.72
N LYS A 38 7.83 22.58 2.48
CA LYS A 38 7.84 22.72 3.95
C LYS A 38 8.88 21.82 4.61
N VAL A 39 9.02 20.58 4.10
CA VAL A 39 10.07 19.64 4.57
C VAL A 39 11.45 20.19 4.26
N GLU A 40 11.67 20.70 3.04
CA GLU A 40 12.94 21.32 2.65
C GLU A 40 13.27 22.53 3.53
N GLU A 41 12.26 23.38 3.83
CA GLU A 41 12.44 24.54 4.71
C GLU A 41 12.92 24.11 6.11
N ILE A 42 12.28 23.11 6.69
CA ILE A 42 12.66 22.58 8.01
C ILE A 42 14.05 21.94 7.96
N CYS A 43 14.36 21.17 6.93
CA CYS A 43 15.66 20.51 6.78
C CYS A 43 16.84 21.48 6.61
N LYS A 44 16.62 22.75 6.20
CA LYS A 44 17.69 23.77 6.10
C LYS A 44 18.40 24.09 7.43
N THR A 45 17.82 23.68 8.54
CA THR A 45 18.45 23.86 9.88
C THR A 45 19.62 22.92 10.11
N VAL A 46 19.78 21.87 9.29
CA VAL A 46 20.83 20.86 9.37
C VAL A 46 21.39 20.54 7.97
N GLN A 47 22.40 19.70 7.88
CA GLN A 47 22.84 19.20 6.57
C GLN A 47 21.77 18.28 5.98
N TYR A 48 21.40 18.49 4.71
CA TYR A 48 20.46 17.58 4.06
C TYR A 48 20.78 17.36 2.58
N ARG A 49 20.33 16.23 2.07
CA ARG A 49 20.34 15.87 0.65
C ARG A 49 18.98 15.36 0.24
N ILE A 50 18.55 15.67 -0.98
CA ILE A 50 17.30 15.18 -1.56
C ILE A 50 17.61 14.27 -2.74
N ILE A 51 16.90 13.13 -2.79
CA ILE A 51 16.84 12.21 -3.93
C ILE A 51 15.40 12.28 -4.44
N ASP A 52 15.21 12.73 -5.68
CA ASP A 52 13.89 12.95 -6.28
C ASP A 52 13.69 12.24 -7.63
N ASP A 53 14.61 11.38 -8.00
CA ASP A 53 14.58 10.64 -9.28
C ASP A 53 14.07 9.20 -9.16
N LEU A 54 13.37 8.89 -8.07
CA LEU A 54 12.68 7.62 -7.89
C LEU A 54 11.49 7.51 -8.86
N THR A 55 11.43 6.40 -9.58
CA THR A 55 10.28 6.06 -10.43
C THR A 55 9.19 5.37 -9.63
N ALA A 56 7.96 5.41 -10.14
CA ALA A 56 6.89 4.58 -9.59
C ALA A 56 7.25 3.09 -9.77
N GLU A 57 6.97 2.28 -8.73
CA GLU A 57 7.25 0.83 -8.74
C GLU A 57 8.70 0.49 -9.11
N PRO A 58 9.70 0.99 -8.36
CA PRO A 58 11.09 0.93 -8.75
C PRO A 58 11.58 -0.51 -8.86
N ALA A 59 12.36 -0.78 -9.91
CA ALA A 59 13.06 -2.05 -10.03
C ALA A 59 14.23 -2.13 -9.03
N VAL A 60 14.71 -3.34 -8.78
CA VAL A 60 15.89 -3.57 -7.94
C VAL A 60 17.07 -2.68 -8.34
N ALA A 61 17.33 -2.60 -9.65
CA ALA A 61 18.43 -1.78 -10.19
C ALA A 61 18.26 -0.28 -9.89
N ASP A 62 17.01 0.24 -9.89
CA ASP A 62 16.75 1.65 -9.58
C ASP A 62 17.05 1.94 -8.11
N VAL A 63 16.62 1.06 -7.21
CA VAL A 63 16.90 1.19 -5.78
C VAL A 63 18.40 1.06 -5.51
N GLU A 64 19.09 0.09 -6.12
CA GLU A 64 20.55 -0.08 -6.01
C GLU A 64 21.29 1.16 -6.51
N ARG A 65 20.86 1.74 -7.65
CA ARG A 65 21.44 2.97 -8.21
C ARG A 65 21.35 4.13 -7.21
N VAL A 66 20.17 4.35 -6.66
CA VAL A 66 19.92 5.44 -5.71
C VAL A 66 20.74 5.25 -4.42
N ILE A 67 20.78 4.03 -3.87
CA ILE A 67 21.59 3.71 -2.68
C ILE A 67 23.08 3.94 -2.96
N ASN A 68 23.58 3.52 -4.12
CA ASN A 68 24.97 3.72 -4.54
C ASN A 68 25.30 5.22 -4.75
N GLU A 69 24.36 5.99 -5.29
CA GLU A 69 24.50 7.44 -5.45
C GLU A 69 24.63 8.18 -4.10
N VAL A 70 23.92 7.73 -3.07
CA VAL A 70 24.05 8.25 -1.71
C VAL A 70 25.46 8.01 -1.18
N GLY A 71 26.06 6.88 -1.52
CA GLY A 71 27.45 6.54 -1.21
C GLY A 71 27.67 6.28 0.29
N SER A 72 28.89 6.58 0.77
CA SER A 72 29.32 6.31 2.14
C SER A 72 29.00 7.44 3.13
N ILE A 73 28.22 8.43 2.72
CA ILE A 73 27.82 9.53 3.61
C ILE A 73 26.91 8.98 4.71
N LYS A 74 27.22 9.32 5.95
CA LYS A 74 26.39 8.95 7.10
C LYS A 74 25.27 9.97 7.28
N TYR A 75 24.05 9.46 7.43
CA TYR A 75 22.87 10.25 7.75
C TYR A 75 22.30 9.78 9.09
N ASP A 76 21.77 10.72 9.87
CA ASP A 76 21.14 10.44 11.16
C ASP A 76 19.65 10.09 11.00
N LEU A 77 19.02 10.62 9.92
CA LEU A 77 17.59 10.45 9.67
C LEU A 77 17.32 10.33 8.17
N ILE A 78 16.40 9.42 7.81
CA ILE A 78 15.82 9.35 6.48
C ILE A 78 14.37 9.83 6.55
N ILE A 79 13.99 10.73 5.63
CA ILE A 79 12.62 11.21 5.48
C ILE A 79 12.11 10.73 4.11
N GLY A 80 11.02 9.98 4.09
CA GLY A 80 10.30 9.61 2.87
C GLY A 80 9.07 10.50 2.69
N VAL A 81 9.04 11.32 1.64
CA VAL A 81 7.90 12.20 1.29
C VAL A 81 7.34 11.74 -0.05
N GLY A 82 6.28 10.96 -0.05
CA GLY A 82 5.77 10.42 -1.30
C GLY A 82 4.73 9.32 -1.13
N GLY A 83 4.45 8.61 -2.22
CA GLY A 83 3.65 7.39 -2.22
C GLY A 83 4.43 6.16 -1.78
N GLY A 84 3.82 4.98 -1.91
CA GLY A 84 4.40 3.70 -1.49
C GLY A 84 5.81 3.46 -2.03
N SER A 85 6.07 3.75 -3.31
CA SER A 85 7.39 3.54 -3.94
C SER A 85 8.51 4.34 -3.28
N VAL A 86 8.23 5.60 -2.92
CA VAL A 86 9.19 6.46 -2.21
C VAL A 86 9.41 5.95 -0.79
N MET A 87 8.35 5.60 -0.09
CA MET A 87 8.44 5.08 1.28
C MET A 87 9.15 3.74 1.34
N ASP A 88 8.90 2.84 0.39
CA ASP A 88 9.57 1.54 0.29
C ASP A 88 11.07 1.70 0.01
N ALA A 89 11.45 2.59 -0.92
CA ALA A 89 12.86 2.93 -1.16
C ALA A 89 13.53 3.53 0.09
N SER A 90 12.82 4.39 0.83
CA SER A 90 13.30 4.98 2.09
C SER A 90 13.53 3.92 3.17
N LYS A 91 12.61 2.95 3.30
CA LYS A 91 12.74 1.81 4.21
C LYS A 91 13.94 0.94 3.85
N LEU A 92 14.11 0.60 2.55
CA LEU A 92 15.26 -0.17 2.07
C LEU A 92 16.57 0.58 2.32
N ALA A 93 16.63 1.86 2.01
CA ALA A 93 17.81 2.69 2.31
C ALA A 93 18.15 2.69 3.80
N SER A 94 17.13 2.71 4.69
CA SER A 94 17.32 2.73 6.14
C SER A 94 17.96 1.46 6.71
N ILE A 95 17.94 0.35 5.97
CA ILE A 95 18.51 -0.93 6.39
C ILE A 95 19.76 -1.32 5.59
N ILE A 96 20.03 -0.67 4.44
CA ILE A 96 21.15 -1.01 3.57
C ILE A 96 22.32 -0.01 3.72
N LEU A 97 22.03 1.28 3.89
CA LEU A 97 23.10 2.29 4.05
C LEU A 97 23.91 2.01 5.32
N GLY A 98 25.20 1.71 5.14
CA GLY A 98 26.11 1.35 6.22
C GLY A 98 26.07 -0.12 6.66
N ALA A 99 25.28 -0.97 5.98
CA ALA A 99 25.27 -2.41 6.22
C ALA A 99 26.37 -3.14 5.42
N ASP A 100 26.65 -4.38 5.81
CA ASP A 100 27.59 -5.29 5.15
C ASP A 100 26.92 -6.28 4.17
N TYR A 101 25.62 -6.06 3.86
CA TYR A 101 24.82 -6.82 2.91
C TYR A 101 24.16 -5.90 1.87
N SER A 102 23.80 -6.47 0.74
CA SER A 102 23.16 -5.77 -0.40
C SER A 102 21.65 -5.97 -0.44
N LEU A 103 20.95 -5.21 -1.31
CA LEU A 103 19.54 -5.42 -1.62
C LEU A 103 19.27 -6.84 -2.16
N ARG A 104 20.19 -7.38 -2.98
CA ARG A 104 20.08 -8.73 -3.53
C ARG A 104 20.20 -9.83 -2.49
N ASP A 105 20.96 -9.58 -1.43
CA ASP A 105 21.05 -10.52 -0.29
C ASP A 105 19.75 -10.51 0.50
N LEU A 106 19.13 -9.34 0.69
CA LEU A 106 17.81 -9.21 1.32
C LEU A 106 16.68 -9.90 0.54
N LEU A 107 16.77 -9.92 -0.79
CA LEU A 107 15.81 -10.64 -1.64
C LEU A 107 15.92 -12.17 -1.47
N LYS A 108 17.12 -12.68 -1.11
CA LYS A 108 17.33 -14.10 -0.81
C LYS A 108 16.92 -14.43 0.62
N ASP A 109 17.34 -13.60 1.57
CA ASP A 109 17.08 -13.78 3.00
C ASP A 109 16.89 -12.40 3.68
N SER A 110 15.66 -12.01 3.89
CA SER A 110 15.34 -10.75 4.56
C SER A 110 15.57 -10.79 6.07
N SER A 111 15.85 -11.96 6.66
CA SER A 111 16.07 -12.10 8.11
C SER A 111 17.36 -11.44 8.58
N ILE A 112 18.33 -11.24 7.69
CA ILE A 112 19.62 -10.59 7.99
C ILE A 112 19.50 -9.07 8.20
N ALA A 113 18.36 -8.47 7.81
CA ALA A 113 18.15 -7.03 7.87
C ALA A 113 18.23 -6.47 9.29
N LYS A 114 18.88 -5.31 9.43
CA LYS A 114 18.96 -4.53 10.67
C LYS A 114 18.74 -3.06 10.37
N LYS A 115 17.99 -2.35 11.23
CA LYS A 115 17.84 -0.91 11.12
C LYS A 115 19.19 -0.22 11.32
N GLN A 116 19.62 0.56 10.34
CA GLN A 116 20.84 1.37 10.40
C GLN A 116 20.52 2.82 10.71
N ILE A 117 19.44 3.35 10.10
CA ILE A 117 19.06 4.77 10.17
C ILE A 117 17.59 4.88 10.51
N LYS A 118 17.23 5.77 11.44
CA LYS A 118 15.82 6.07 11.77
C LYS A 118 15.09 6.70 10.59
N THR A 119 13.77 6.51 10.56
CA THR A 119 12.93 6.96 9.45
C THR A 119 11.73 7.77 9.90
N VAL A 120 11.38 8.79 9.09
CA VAL A 120 10.12 9.53 9.14
C VAL A 120 9.40 9.32 7.82
N MET A 121 8.16 8.83 7.84
CA MET A 121 7.34 8.68 6.64
C MET A 121 6.24 9.71 6.60
N ILE A 122 6.11 10.39 5.44
CA ILE A 122 5.13 11.44 5.17
C ILE A 122 4.40 11.05 3.88
N PRO A 123 3.29 10.31 3.97
CA PRO A 123 2.58 9.85 2.78
C PRO A 123 1.91 10.99 2.02
N THR A 124 1.96 10.92 0.69
CA THR A 124 1.28 11.83 -0.24
C THR A 124 0.16 11.11 -1.03
N THR A 125 -0.20 9.91 -0.61
CA THR A 125 -1.31 9.11 -1.12
C THR A 125 -2.08 8.50 0.06
N CYS A 126 -3.29 8.01 -0.19
CA CYS A 126 -4.14 7.37 0.82
C CYS A 126 -4.43 5.91 0.44
N GLY A 127 -3.37 5.12 0.18
CA GLY A 127 -3.53 3.76 -0.33
C GLY A 127 -2.67 2.71 0.35
N THR A 128 -1.39 2.71 0.04
CA THR A 128 -0.48 1.61 0.34
C THR A 128 -0.27 1.30 1.82
N GLY A 129 -0.47 2.30 2.71
CA GLY A 129 -0.12 2.15 4.13
C GLY A 129 1.35 1.86 4.39
N SER A 130 2.24 2.08 3.40
CA SER A 130 3.67 1.77 3.50
C SER A 130 4.35 2.48 4.66
N GLU A 131 3.81 3.60 5.09
CA GLU A 131 4.25 4.33 6.28
C GLU A 131 4.07 3.55 7.59
N ALA A 132 3.31 2.45 7.58
CA ALA A 132 3.06 1.62 8.78
C ALA A 132 3.48 0.16 8.60
N THR A 133 3.97 -0.24 7.42
CA THR A 133 4.29 -1.63 7.12
C THR A 133 5.76 -1.99 7.40
N CYS A 134 6.00 -3.28 7.65
CA CYS A 134 7.33 -3.87 7.78
C CYS A 134 7.89 -4.42 6.47
N ASN A 135 7.29 -4.11 5.34
CA ASN A 135 7.68 -4.62 4.02
C ASN A 135 8.01 -3.48 3.05
N ALA A 136 8.82 -3.81 2.05
CA ALA A 136 9.08 -2.98 0.88
C ALA A 136 8.98 -3.84 -0.38
N ILE A 137 8.33 -3.31 -1.41
CA ILE A 137 8.09 -4.02 -2.67
C ILE A 137 9.00 -3.46 -3.76
N VAL A 138 9.66 -4.35 -4.49
CA VAL A 138 10.49 -4.01 -5.64
C VAL A 138 10.05 -4.81 -6.87
N ALA A 139 10.13 -4.19 -8.05
CA ALA A 139 9.88 -4.89 -9.29
C ALA A 139 11.10 -5.76 -9.66
N ILE A 140 10.81 -6.94 -10.19
CA ILE A 140 11.80 -7.88 -10.75
C ILE A 140 11.46 -8.06 -12.24
N PRO A 141 11.96 -7.18 -13.12
CA PRO A 141 11.59 -7.18 -14.54
C PRO A 141 11.86 -8.51 -15.23
N GLU A 142 12.93 -9.20 -14.82
CA GLU A 142 13.33 -10.50 -15.40
C GLU A 142 12.31 -11.61 -15.11
N GLN A 143 11.45 -11.41 -14.11
CA GLN A 143 10.38 -12.34 -13.71
C GLN A 143 8.99 -11.82 -14.08
N GLU A 144 8.89 -10.67 -14.74
CA GLU A 144 7.63 -9.97 -15.04
C GLU A 144 6.71 -9.89 -13.78
N SER A 145 7.30 -9.67 -12.60
CA SER A 145 6.62 -9.74 -11.30
C SER A 145 7.24 -8.77 -10.29
N LYS A 146 6.72 -8.81 -9.07
CA LYS A 146 7.20 -8.03 -7.92
C LYS A 146 7.57 -8.96 -6.77
N GLN A 147 8.54 -8.53 -5.97
CA GLN A 147 8.93 -9.25 -4.75
C GLN A 147 8.90 -8.32 -3.55
N GLY A 148 8.34 -8.82 -2.43
CA GLY A 148 8.34 -8.13 -1.14
C GLY A 148 9.48 -8.60 -0.26
N ILE A 149 10.24 -7.65 0.26
CA ILE A 149 11.19 -7.86 1.36
C ILE A 149 10.45 -7.54 2.65
N VAL A 150 10.46 -8.44 3.62
CA VAL A 150 9.67 -8.32 4.86
C VAL A 150 10.59 -8.50 6.07
N ASN A 151 10.70 -7.47 6.89
CA ASN A 151 11.39 -7.54 8.18
C ASN A 151 10.90 -6.42 9.10
N ASN A 152 10.64 -6.73 10.37
CA ASN A 152 10.13 -5.78 11.36
C ASN A 152 11.05 -4.55 11.57
N CYS A 153 12.34 -4.66 11.27
CA CYS A 153 13.25 -3.52 11.35
C CYS A 153 12.92 -2.40 10.34
N MET A 154 12.10 -2.69 9.31
CA MET A 154 11.64 -1.68 8.35
C MET A 154 10.40 -0.88 8.82
N ILE A 155 9.76 -1.26 9.93
CA ILE A 155 8.68 -0.45 10.49
C ILE A 155 9.24 0.96 10.73
N PRO A 156 8.59 2.01 10.18
CA PRO A 156 9.05 3.39 10.38
C PRO A 156 9.05 3.82 11.84
N ASP A 157 10.05 4.63 12.22
CA ASP A 157 10.17 5.13 13.59
C ASP A 157 9.17 6.25 13.87
N TYR A 158 8.86 7.05 12.85
CA TYR A 158 7.92 8.15 12.89
C TYR A 158 7.05 8.18 11.64
N VAL A 159 5.79 8.57 11.83
CA VAL A 159 4.83 8.81 10.75
C VAL A 159 4.15 10.16 10.97
N ILE A 160 4.04 10.95 9.91
CA ILE A 160 3.33 12.23 9.90
C ILE A 160 2.21 12.15 8.86
N LEU A 161 0.97 12.07 9.34
CA LEU A 161 -0.24 12.04 8.51
C LEU A 161 -0.82 13.45 8.44
N ASP A 162 -0.38 14.22 7.45
CA ASP A 162 -0.87 15.58 7.21
C ASP A 162 -1.78 15.60 5.99
N VAL A 163 -3.05 15.92 6.18
CA VAL A 163 -4.04 15.97 5.08
C VAL A 163 -3.66 16.96 3.98
N ASN A 164 -2.86 17.98 4.27
CA ASN A 164 -2.38 18.91 3.26
C ASN A 164 -1.53 18.20 2.19
N MET A 165 -0.89 17.08 2.53
CA MET A 165 -0.07 16.29 1.60
C MET A 165 -0.90 15.58 0.52
N ILE A 166 -2.21 15.38 0.77
CA ILE A 166 -3.16 14.78 -0.19
C ILE A 166 -4.28 15.75 -0.60
N ALA A 167 -4.25 17.00 -0.14
CA ALA A 167 -5.31 17.98 -0.39
C ALA A 167 -5.62 18.16 -1.88
N LYS A 168 -4.57 18.17 -2.72
CA LYS A 168 -4.66 18.35 -4.18
C LYS A 168 -4.55 17.03 -4.97
N LEU A 169 -4.65 15.88 -4.29
CA LEU A 169 -4.55 14.59 -4.96
C LEU A 169 -5.68 14.43 -6.00
N PRO A 170 -5.36 14.09 -7.26
CA PRO A 170 -6.36 13.93 -8.32
C PRO A 170 -7.38 12.84 -7.99
N PRO A 171 -8.67 12.99 -8.38
CA PRO A 171 -9.70 11.98 -8.10
C PRO A 171 -9.33 10.57 -8.57
N LYS A 172 -8.71 10.42 -9.75
CA LYS A 172 -8.25 9.11 -10.25
C LYS A 172 -7.25 8.44 -9.32
N ILE A 173 -6.36 9.21 -8.69
CA ILE A 173 -5.38 8.67 -7.75
C ILE A 173 -6.07 8.32 -6.43
N ILE A 174 -7.01 9.17 -5.94
CA ILE A 174 -7.83 8.86 -4.76
C ILE A 174 -8.60 7.55 -4.97
N ALA A 175 -9.22 7.37 -6.14
CA ALA A 175 -9.94 6.14 -6.49
C ALA A 175 -9.02 4.91 -6.41
N ALA A 176 -7.95 4.90 -7.21
CA ALA A 176 -7.05 3.76 -7.31
C ALA A 176 -6.39 3.42 -5.96
N THR A 177 -5.85 4.44 -5.26
CA THR A 177 -5.19 4.20 -3.96
C THR A 177 -6.21 3.91 -2.85
N GLY A 178 -7.40 4.52 -2.89
CA GLY A 178 -8.45 4.26 -1.92
C GLY A 178 -9.03 2.85 -2.01
N VAL A 179 -9.20 2.31 -3.22
CA VAL A 179 -9.62 0.90 -3.40
C VAL A 179 -8.50 -0.06 -3.00
N ASP A 180 -7.24 0.30 -3.22
CA ASP A 180 -6.10 -0.45 -2.71
C ASP A 180 -6.12 -0.53 -1.17
N ALA A 181 -6.31 0.60 -0.48
CA ALA A 181 -6.47 0.64 0.97
C ALA A 181 -7.68 -0.19 1.45
N LEU A 182 -8.78 -0.17 0.68
CA LEU A 182 -9.96 -0.98 0.98
C LEU A 182 -9.66 -2.48 0.85
N ALA A 183 -8.92 -2.86 -0.20
CA ALA A 183 -8.47 -4.24 -0.37
C ALA A 183 -7.57 -4.67 0.80
N HIS A 184 -6.64 -3.82 1.23
CA HIS A 184 -5.80 -4.08 2.41
C HIS A 184 -6.63 -4.44 3.65
N VAL A 185 -7.56 -3.58 4.03
CA VAL A 185 -8.34 -3.79 5.26
C VAL A 185 -9.27 -5.00 5.18
N VAL A 186 -9.89 -5.25 4.02
CA VAL A 186 -10.79 -6.40 3.84
C VAL A 186 -10.00 -7.71 3.80
N GLU A 187 -8.89 -7.76 3.04
CA GLU A 187 -8.04 -8.94 2.99
C GLU A 187 -7.41 -9.26 4.35
N CYS A 188 -6.89 -8.25 5.04
CA CYS A 188 -6.34 -8.43 6.39
C CYS A 188 -7.38 -8.94 7.37
N PHE A 189 -8.61 -8.43 7.30
CA PHE A 189 -9.70 -8.86 8.16
C PHE A 189 -10.16 -10.29 7.84
N THR A 190 -10.13 -10.73 6.57
CA THR A 190 -10.52 -12.08 6.14
C THR A 190 -9.35 -13.07 6.06
N SER A 191 -8.13 -12.66 6.39
CA SER A 191 -6.92 -13.48 6.36
C SER A 191 -6.97 -14.61 7.37
N LYS A 192 -6.42 -15.78 7.01
CA LYS A 192 -6.17 -16.89 7.97
C LYS A 192 -5.24 -16.49 9.11
N LYS A 193 -4.40 -15.47 8.91
CA LYS A 193 -3.47 -14.94 9.90
C LYS A 193 -4.01 -13.76 10.70
N ALA A 194 -5.30 -13.43 10.53
CA ALA A 194 -5.93 -12.34 11.27
C ALA A 194 -5.81 -12.56 12.79
N THR A 195 -5.49 -11.49 13.50
CA THR A 195 -5.36 -11.44 14.95
C THR A 195 -6.30 -10.37 15.53
N MET A 196 -6.57 -10.40 16.82
CA MET A 196 -7.37 -9.35 17.47
C MET A 196 -6.82 -7.94 17.19
N LEU A 197 -5.50 -7.80 17.14
CA LEU A 197 -4.86 -6.50 16.87
C LEU A 197 -5.08 -6.09 15.40
N SER A 198 -4.78 -6.97 14.43
CA SER A 198 -5.01 -6.67 13.02
C SER A 198 -6.49 -6.43 12.73
N ASP A 199 -7.40 -7.17 13.37
CA ASP A 199 -8.85 -6.99 13.24
C ASP A 199 -9.32 -5.61 13.69
N THR A 200 -8.78 -5.11 14.80
CA THR A 200 -9.12 -3.79 15.32
C THR A 200 -8.81 -2.70 14.29
N TYR A 201 -7.59 -2.73 13.73
CA TYR A 201 -7.19 -1.74 12.73
C TYR A 201 -7.87 -1.95 11.38
N ALA A 202 -8.00 -3.19 10.92
CA ALA A 202 -8.65 -3.50 9.65
C ALA A 202 -10.13 -3.07 9.66
N LYS A 203 -10.85 -3.36 10.74
CA LYS A 203 -12.25 -2.98 10.90
C LYS A 203 -12.44 -1.46 10.94
N GLU A 204 -11.65 -0.76 11.76
CA GLU A 204 -11.73 0.70 11.86
C GLU A 204 -11.32 1.37 10.53
N GLY A 205 -10.26 0.85 9.87
CA GLY A 205 -9.85 1.29 8.54
C GLY A 205 -10.95 1.12 7.50
N ALA A 206 -11.64 -0.03 7.52
CA ALA A 206 -12.77 -0.28 6.62
C ALA A 206 -13.90 0.72 6.83
N CYS A 207 -14.30 1.00 8.07
CA CYS A 207 -15.33 2.01 8.36
C CYS A 207 -14.96 3.37 7.76
N LYS A 208 -13.71 3.80 7.92
CA LYS A 208 -13.23 5.06 7.36
C LYS A 208 -13.27 5.08 5.84
N ILE A 209 -12.80 4.04 5.18
CA ILE A 209 -12.70 4.00 3.73
C ILE A 209 -14.07 3.85 3.08
N PHE A 210 -14.90 2.90 3.50
CA PHE A 210 -16.24 2.71 2.93
C PHE A 210 -17.08 3.97 2.96
N HIS A 211 -17.05 4.74 4.07
CA HIS A 211 -17.86 5.94 4.23
C HIS A 211 -17.32 7.18 3.53
N ASN A 212 -16.04 7.20 3.16
CA ASN A 212 -15.40 8.42 2.70
C ASN A 212 -14.80 8.36 1.28
N ILE A 213 -14.58 7.18 0.70
CA ILE A 213 -13.95 7.06 -0.62
C ILE A 213 -14.74 7.80 -1.72
N ARG A 214 -16.07 7.64 -1.77
CA ARG A 214 -16.94 8.35 -2.73
C ARG A 214 -16.96 9.86 -2.47
N LYS A 215 -16.95 10.30 -1.20
CA LYS A 215 -16.90 11.72 -0.84
C LYS A 215 -15.59 12.34 -1.29
N ALA A 216 -14.46 11.71 -0.94
CA ALA A 216 -13.13 12.17 -1.32
C ALA A 216 -12.92 12.19 -2.85
N TYR A 217 -13.51 11.21 -3.57
CA TYR A 217 -13.46 11.14 -5.03
C TYR A 217 -14.28 12.24 -5.69
N ASN A 218 -15.54 12.44 -5.25
CA ASN A 218 -16.49 13.37 -5.88
C ASN A 218 -16.25 14.83 -5.50
N ASN A 219 -15.63 15.10 -4.36
CA ASN A 219 -15.38 16.47 -3.89
C ASN A 219 -13.87 16.65 -3.56
N ALA A 220 -13.16 17.28 -4.50
CA ALA A 220 -11.73 17.57 -4.33
C ALA A 220 -11.40 18.44 -3.11
N ASN A 221 -12.37 19.20 -2.58
CA ASN A 221 -12.19 20.10 -1.44
C ASN A 221 -12.61 19.48 -0.08
N ASP A 222 -13.11 18.26 -0.07
CA ASP A 222 -13.49 17.56 1.14
C ASP A 222 -12.23 17.03 1.87
N LEU A 223 -11.59 17.91 2.63
CA LEU A 223 -10.39 17.57 3.39
C LEU A 223 -10.69 16.61 4.55
N GLU A 224 -11.91 16.62 5.09
CA GLU A 224 -12.31 15.69 6.14
C GLU A 224 -12.38 14.26 5.58
N ALA A 225 -13.08 14.05 4.48
CA ALA A 225 -13.12 12.75 3.82
C ALA A 225 -11.71 12.27 3.41
N LYS A 226 -10.86 13.17 2.91
CA LYS A 226 -9.47 12.83 2.58
C LYS A 226 -8.65 12.46 3.80
N ALA A 227 -8.82 13.16 4.94
CA ALA A 227 -8.14 12.81 6.19
C ALA A 227 -8.55 11.43 6.71
N GLU A 228 -9.84 11.10 6.62
CA GLU A 228 -10.36 9.76 6.97
C GLU A 228 -9.81 8.68 6.03
N MET A 229 -9.71 8.96 4.71
CA MET A 229 -9.06 8.05 3.75
C MET A 229 -7.59 7.79 4.10
N MET A 230 -6.83 8.84 4.42
CA MET A 230 -5.41 8.74 4.82
C MET A 230 -5.26 7.89 6.09
N LEU A 231 -6.12 8.12 7.09
CA LEU A 231 -6.09 7.37 8.34
C LEU A 231 -6.53 5.91 8.13
N GLY A 232 -7.52 5.67 7.28
CA GLY A 232 -7.94 4.32 6.88
C GLY A 232 -6.82 3.53 6.20
N ALA A 233 -6.07 4.18 5.29
CA ALA A 233 -4.91 3.59 4.63
C ALA A 233 -3.79 3.25 5.63
N PHE A 234 -3.49 4.15 6.57
CA PHE A 234 -2.54 3.90 7.65
C PHE A 234 -2.95 2.70 8.51
N TYR A 235 -4.23 2.58 8.89
CA TYR A 235 -4.75 1.42 9.62
C TYR A 235 -4.64 0.13 8.80
N GLY A 236 -4.87 0.21 7.50
CA GLY A 236 -4.59 -0.90 6.58
C GLY A 236 -3.13 -1.36 6.64
N GLY A 237 -2.18 -0.42 6.62
CA GLY A 237 -0.76 -0.71 6.76
C GLY A 237 -0.40 -1.40 8.09
N VAL A 238 -0.99 -0.94 9.21
CA VAL A 238 -0.83 -1.62 10.51
C VAL A 238 -1.40 -3.03 10.47
N ALA A 239 -2.58 -3.21 9.88
CA ALA A 239 -3.22 -4.53 9.77
C ALA A 239 -2.39 -5.49 8.90
N ILE A 240 -1.80 -5.03 7.78
CA ILE A 240 -0.90 -5.81 6.92
C ILE A 240 0.26 -6.39 7.71
N THR A 241 0.88 -5.59 8.57
CA THR A 241 2.00 -6.03 9.41
C THR A 241 1.60 -7.18 10.32
N GLY A 242 0.35 -7.22 10.78
CA GLY A 242 -0.17 -8.27 11.68
C GLY A 242 -0.70 -9.52 10.97
N SER A 243 -1.27 -9.41 9.76
CA SER A 243 -1.99 -10.52 9.10
C SER A 243 -1.57 -10.77 7.65
N GLY A 244 -1.01 -9.77 6.98
CA GLY A 244 -0.68 -9.82 5.55
C GLY A 244 -1.90 -9.78 4.62
N THR A 245 -1.66 -9.40 3.36
CA THR A 245 -2.64 -9.45 2.27
C THR A 245 -2.77 -10.86 1.68
N THR A 246 -3.74 -11.10 0.80
CA THR A 246 -4.16 -12.42 0.35
C THR A 246 -4.25 -12.53 -1.19
N ALA A 247 -5.31 -13.14 -1.70
CA ALA A 247 -5.45 -13.48 -3.12
C ALA A 247 -5.65 -12.27 -4.04
N VAL A 248 -6.27 -11.17 -3.60
CA VAL A 248 -6.41 -9.97 -4.44
C VAL A 248 -5.03 -9.45 -4.84
N HIS A 249 -4.17 -9.26 -3.85
CA HIS A 249 -2.81 -8.79 -4.08
C HIS A 249 -1.95 -9.83 -4.81
N ALA A 250 -2.12 -11.14 -4.49
CA ALA A 250 -1.38 -12.19 -5.19
C ALA A 250 -1.66 -12.20 -6.69
N LEU A 251 -2.92 -12.07 -7.08
CA LEU A 251 -3.33 -12.10 -8.48
C LEU A 251 -3.10 -10.75 -9.20
N SER A 252 -2.96 -9.66 -8.48
CA SER A 252 -2.65 -8.35 -9.08
C SER A 252 -1.18 -8.17 -9.46
N TYR A 253 -0.24 -8.87 -8.82
CA TYR A 253 1.20 -8.70 -9.07
C TYR A 253 1.62 -8.94 -10.54
N PRO A 254 1.16 -10.01 -11.22
CA PRO A 254 1.47 -10.21 -12.64
C PRO A 254 0.93 -9.09 -13.55
N LEU A 255 -0.21 -8.48 -13.18
CA LEU A 255 -0.80 -7.39 -13.93
C LEU A 255 0.09 -6.13 -13.89
N GLY A 256 0.61 -5.81 -12.72
CA GLY A 256 1.58 -4.72 -12.60
C GLY A 256 2.93 -5.04 -13.23
N GLY A 257 3.43 -6.27 -13.05
CA GLY A 257 4.75 -6.68 -13.54
C GLY A 257 4.86 -6.72 -15.06
N LYS A 258 3.87 -7.29 -15.75
CA LYS A 258 3.89 -7.49 -17.21
C LYS A 258 3.21 -6.37 -17.99
N TYR A 259 2.05 -5.91 -17.50
CA TYR A 259 1.21 -4.95 -18.26
C TYR A 259 1.31 -3.53 -17.74
N HIS A 260 2.10 -3.30 -16.70
CA HIS A 260 2.30 -1.99 -16.07
C HIS A 260 0.97 -1.32 -15.64
N ILE A 261 -0.03 -2.13 -15.29
CA ILE A 261 -1.28 -1.63 -14.73
C ILE A 261 -0.98 -1.13 -13.31
N ALA A 262 -1.40 0.10 -13.00
CA ALA A 262 -1.19 0.68 -11.69
C ALA A 262 -1.74 -0.23 -10.58
N HIS A 263 -1.00 -0.41 -9.48
CA HIS A 263 -1.27 -1.42 -8.45
C HIS A 263 -2.70 -1.38 -7.91
N GLY A 264 -3.19 -0.20 -7.51
CA GLY A 264 -4.56 -0.04 -7.00
C GLY A 264 -5.64 -0.33 -8.05
N VAL A 265 -5.35 -0.10 -9.35
CA VAL A 265 -6.27 -0.45 -10.45
C VAL A 265 -6.29 -1.98 -10.63
N SER A 266 -5.12 -2.64 -10.61
CA SER A 266 -5.01 -4.10 -10.70
C SER A 266 -5.79 -4.78 -9.56
N ASN A 267 -5.65 -4.28 -8.34
CA ASN A 267 -6.41 -4.77 -7.19
C ASN A 267 -7.92 -4.54 -7.39
N ALA A 268 -8.32 -3.35 -7.81
CA ALA A 268 -9.73 -2.99 -7.98
C ALA A 268 -10.47 -3.90 -8.99
N ILE A 269 -9.82 -4.21 -10.12
CA ILE A 269 -10.38 -5.10 -11.15
C ILE A 269 -10.68 -6.49 -10.58
N LEU A 270 -9.80 -7.02 -9.75
CA LEU A 270 -9.91 -8.38 -9.21
C LEU A 270 -10.75 -8.46 -7.93
N PHE A 271 -10.89 -7.36 -7.19
CA PHE A 271 -11.27 -7.38 -5.78
C PHE A 271 -12.62 -8.07 -5.53
N ALA A 272 -13.69 -7.58 -6.15
CA ALA A 272 -15.02 -8.16 -5.93
C ALA A 272 -15.10 -9.65 -6.36
N HIS A 273 -14.43 -10.01 -7.44
CA HIS A 273 -14.42 -11.39 -7.96
C HIS A 273 -13.65 -12.35 -7.06
N VAL A 274 -12.54 -11.91 -6.49
CA VAL A 274 -11.80 -12.69 -5.49
C VAL A 274 -12.63 -12.85 -4.21
N MET A 275 -13.29 -11.78 -3.75
CA MET A 275 -14.13 -11.87 -2.54
C MET A 275 -15.38 -12.73 -2.77
N GLU A 276 -15.97 -12.71 -3.98
CA GLU A 276 -17.04 -13.62 -4.36
C GLU A 276 -16.60 -15.09 -4.26
N PHE A 277 -15.40 -15.40 -4.81
CA PHE A 277 -14.81 -16.73 -4.68
C PHE A 277 -14.54 -17.12 -3.22
N ASN A 278 -14.06 -16.19 -2.43
CA ASN A 278 -13.69 -16.38 -1.04
C ASN A 278 -14.88 -16.48 -0.08
N LYS A 279 -16.09 -16.06 -0.50
CA LYS A 279 -17.27 -15.89 0.37
C LYS A 279 -17.50 -17.06 1.30
N ASP A 280 -17.56 -18.29 0.77
CA ASP A 280 -17.83 -19.49 1.57
C ASP A 280 -16.78 -19.74 2.67
N GLY A 281 -15.53 -19.30 2.44
CA GLY A 281 -14.44 -19.46 3.40
C GLY A 281 -14.37 -18.36 4.46
N CYS A 282 -15.06 -17.23 4.27
CA CYS A 282 -14.94 -16.08 5.17
C CYS A 282 -16.25 -15.28 5.37
N LYS A 283 -17.43 -15.84 5.06
CA LYS A 283 -18.70 -15.12 5.14
C LYS A 283 -19.03 -14.56 6.54
N ASP A 284 -18.66 -15.28 7.59
CA ASP A 284 -18.84 -14.78 8.97
C ASP A 284 -18.00 -13.52 9.21
N ARG A 285 -16.78 -13.50 8.69
CA ARG A 285 -15.88 -12.36 8.77
C ARG A 285 -16.41 -11.16 7.98
N LEU A 286 -16.91 -11.40 6.75
CA LEU A 286 -17.55 -10.37 5.92
C LEU A 286 -18.81 -9.83 6.60
N ALA A 287 -19.62 -10.68 7.24
CA ALA A 287 -20.78 -10.25 8.00
C ALA A 287 -20.40 -9.39 9.22
N MET A 288 -19.37 -9.77 9.96
CA MET A 288 -18.83 -8.94 11.07
C MET A 288 -18.32 -7.59 10.57
N LEU A 289 -17.70 -7.56 9.38
CA LEU A 289 -17.27 -6.31 8.76
C LEU A 289 -18.46 -5.45 8.37
N CYS A 290 -19.51 -6.06 7.79
CA CYS A 290 -20.77 -5.39 7.46
C CYS A 290 -21.41 -4.76 8.71
N ASP A 291 -21.49 -5.49 9.82
CA ASP A 291 -22.05 -4.98 11.08
C ASP A 291 -21.26 -3.77 11.62
N ALA A 292 -19.96 -3.74 11.39
CA ALA A 292 -19.13 -2.61 11.82
C ALA A 292 -19.29 -1.38 10.93
N VAL A 293 -19.36 -1.58 9.60
CA VAL A 293 -19.46 -0.51 8.60
C VAL A 293 -20.90 0.01 8.48
N TYR A 294 -21.88 -0.90 8.50
CA TYR A 294 -23.31 -0.65 8.28
C TYR A 294 -24.17 -1.26 9.38
N PRO A 295 -24.12 -0.70 10.61
CA PRO A 295 -24.84 -1.26 11.77
C PRO A 295 -26.36 -1.36 11.58
N GLU A 296 -26.94 -0.56 10.66
CA GLU A 296 -28.35 -0.65 10.27
C GLU A 296 -28.70 -1.97 9.56
N LEU A 297 -27.72 -2.69 9.05
CA LEU A 297 -27.91 -4.01 8.41
C LEU A 297 -27.76 -5.18 9.41
N ALA A 298 -27.60 -4.92 10.69
CA ALA A 298 -27.39 -5.95 11.71
C ALA A 298 -28.48 -7.02 11.75
N VAL A 299 -29.71 -6.68 11.33
CA VAL A 299 -30.86 -7.59 11.27
C VAL A 299 -30.82 -8.58 10.10
N LYS A 300 -29.92 -8.37 9.14
CA LYS A 300 -29.76 -9.25 7.98
C LYS A 300 -29.04 -10.56 8.36
N SER A 301 -29.26 -11.61 7.56
CA SER A 301 -28.53 -12.87 7.70
C SER A 301 -27.04 -12.71 7.37
N ILE A 302 -26.21 -13.66 7.81
CA ILE A 302 -24.77 -13.69 7.52
C ILE A 302 -24.52 -13.65 6.00
N ASP A 303 -25.25 -14.43 5.23
CA ASP A 303 -25.11 -14.49 3.78
C ASP A 303 -25.48 -13.15 3.11
N GLU A 304 -26.59 -12.52 3.52
CA GLU A 304 -27.00 -11.21 3.01
C GLU A 304 -25.98 -10.11 3.32
N LYS A 305 -25.38 -10.13 4.52
CA LYS A 305 -24.33 -9.18 4.93
C LYS A 305 -23.06 -9.38 4.12
N ALA A 306 -22.64 -10.62 3.92
CA ALA A 306 -21.47 -10.95 3.09
C ALA A 306 -21.68 -10.50 1.64
N ASP A 307 -22.84 -10.80 1.07
CA ASP A 307 -23.20 -10.36 -0.29
C ASP A 307 -23.24 -8.83 -0.40
N TYR A 308 -23.74 -8.17 0.62
CA TYR A 308 -23.79 -6.69 0.65
C TYR A 308 -22.37 -6.09 0.59
N ILE A 309 -21.43 -6.57 1.40
CA ILE A 309 -20.04 -6.08 1.38
C ILE A 309 -19.39 -6.31 0.02
N ILE A 310 -19.55 -7.50 -0.56
CA ILE A 310 -18.97 -7.82 -1.88
C ILE A 310 -19.56 -6.91 -2.96
N LYS A 311 -20.88 -6.71 -2.94
CA LYS A 311 -21.57 -5.81 -3.86
C LYS A 311 -21.09 -4.37 -3.66
N GLU A 312 -20.95 -3.91 -2.44
CA GLU A 312 -20.52 -2.55 -2.12
C GLU A 312 -19.09 -2.28 -2.61
N ILE A 313 -18.19 -3.28 -2.53
CA ILE A 313 -16.86 -3.21 -3.14
C ILE A 313 -16.97 -3.01 -4.66
N ALA A 314 -17.82 -3.78 -5.34
CA ALA A 314 -18.03 -3.64 -6.78
C ALA A 314 -18.62 -2.27 -7.14
N ASP A 315 -19.59 -1.82 -6.36
CA ASP A 315 -20.24 -0.51 -6.57
C ASP A 315 -19.23 0.64 -6.36
N ILE A 316 -18.35 0.58 -5.37
CA ILE A 316 -17.27 1.57 -5.16
C ILE A 316 -16.35 1.64 -6.37
N VAL A 317 -15.88 0.51 -6.89
CA VAL A 317 -15.02 0.46 -8.09
C VAL A 317 -15.71 1.15 -9.27
N LYS A 318 -16.99 0.85 -9.49
CA LYS A 318 -17.80 1.46 -10.54
C LYS A 318 -18.01 2.96 -10.33
N ASP A 319 -18.41 3.39 -9.13
CA ASP A 319 -18.74 4.77 -8.79
C ASP A 319 -17.50 5.69 -8.83
N THR A 320 -16.32 5.12 -8.66
CA THR A 320 -15.04 5.82 -8.77
C THR A 320 -14.42 5.74 -10.17
N ASN A 321 -15.17 5.21 -11.16
CA ASN A 321 -14.77 5.11 -12.57
C ASN A 321 -13.42 4.40 -12.77
N ILE A 322 -13.09 3.40 -11.93
CA ILE A 322 -11.93 2.55 -12.15
C ILE A 322 -12.30 1.52 -13.24
N PRO A 323 -11.41 1.24 -14.22
CA PRO A 323 -11.62 0.19 -15.20
C PRO A 323 -11.92 -1.17 -14.53
N THR A 324 -12.83 -1.95 -15.13
CA THR A 324 -13.28 -3.24 -14.58
C THR A 324 -12.88 -4.43 -15.45
N SER A 325 -12.26 -4.18 -16.61
CA SER A 325 -11.80 -5.23 -17.52
C SER A 325 -10.31 -5.09 -17.82
N LEU A 326 -9.63 -6.21 -17.90
CA LEU A 326 -8.22 -6.30 -18.30
C LEU A 326 -8.03 -6.01 -19.80
N GLU A 327 -9.08 -6.17 -20.62
CA GLU A 327 -9.06 -5.84 -22.05
C GLU A 327 -8.68 -4.38 -22.30
N GLU A 328 -9.12 -3.46 -21.42
CA GLU A 328 -8.80 -2.02 -21.49
C GLU A 328 -7.28 -1.75 -21.42
N PHE A 329 -6.52 -2.71 -20.90
CA PHE A 329 -5.07 -2.63 -20.76
C PHE A 329 -4.31 -3.49 -21.78
N GLY A 330 -5.02 -4.05 -22.77
CA GLY A 330 -4.43 -4.85 -23.84
C GLY A 330 -4.08 -6.29 -23.44
N VAL A 331 -4.59 -6.76 -22.29
CA VAL A 331 -4.47 -8.17 -21.90
C VAL A 331 -5.37 -9.00 -22.80
N LYS A 332 -4.81 -10.07 -23.38
CA LYS A 332 -5.49 -10.91 -24.36
C LYS A 332 -5.89 -12.25 -23.75
N PRO A 333 -6.90 -12.95 -24.33
CA PRO A 333 -7.24 -14.32 -23.91
C PRO A 333 -6.07 -15.30 -23.87
N ASP A 334 -5.11 -15.14 -24.77
CA ASP A 334 -3.90 -15.98 -24.83
C ASP A 334 -2.95 -15.76 -23.64
N ASP A 335 -3.08 -14.63 -22.92
CA ASP A 335 -2.26 -14.34 -21.75
C ASP A 335 -2.76 -15.06 -20.48
N LEU A 336 -3.95 -15.69 -20.51
CA LEU A 336 -4.57 -16.30 -19.36
C LEU A 336 -3.68 -17.34 -18.68
N ASP A 337 -3.01 -18.20 -19.44
CA ASP A 337 -2.16 -19.25 -18.87
C ASP A 337 -0.94 -18.64 -18.14
N PHE A 338 -0.35 -17.58 -18.69
CA PHE A 338 0.71 -16.84 -18.02
C PHE A 338 0.20 -16.26 -16.67
N LEU A 339 -0.94 -15.55 -16.70
CA LEU A 339 -1.51 -14.93 -15.49
C LEU A 339 -1.80 -15.97 -14.40
N VAL A 340 -2.35 -17.13 -14.77
CA VAL A 340 -2.64 -18.22 -13.85
C VAL A 340 -1.35 -18.75 -13.21
N GLN A 341 -0.32 -19.00 -14.00
CA GLN A 341 0.96 -19.50 -13.49
C GLN A 341 1.65 -18.44 -12.60
N ALA A 342 1.78 -17.21 -13.07
CA ALA A 342 2.44 -16.15 -12.32
C ALA A 342 1.71 -15.79 -11.01
N GLY A 343 0.37 -15.77 -11.04
CA GLY A 343 -0.45 -15.57 -9.85
C GLY A 343 -0.29 -16.71 -8.82
N SER A 344 -0.27 -17.96 -9.27
CA SER A 344 -0.10 -19.12 -8.39
C SER A 344 1.26 -19.16 -7.69
N GLN A 345 2.28 -18.53 -8.25
CA GLN A 345 3.61 -18.44 -7.65
C GLN A 345 3.68 -17.45 -6.48
N GLN A 346 2.66 -16.61 -6.26
CA GLN A 346 2.61 -15.66 -5.16
C GLN A 346 2.25 -16.34 -3.82
N THR A 347 2.95 -17.42 -3.51
CA THR A 347 2.67 -18.31 -2.37
C THR A 347 2.70 -17.59 -1.04
N ARG A 348 3.58 -16.58 -0.87
CA ARG A 348 3.67 -15.76 0.36
C ARG A 348 2.34 -15.09 0.72
N LEU A 349 1.55 -14.72 -0.29
CA LEU A 349 0.25 -14.07 -0.14
C LEU A 349 -0.88 -15.09 -0.11
N LEU A 350 -0.87 -16.05 -1.03
CA LEU A 350 -1.91 -17.06 -1.15
C LEU A 350 -2.09 -17.92 0.10
N VAL A 351 -1.02 -18.21 0.83
CA VAL A 351 -1.09 -18.97 2.11
C VAL A 351 -1.91 -18.25 3.19
N ASN A 352 -2.10 -16.94 3.08
CA ASN A 352 -2.89 -16.15 4.01
C ASN A 352 -4.40 -16.17 3.65
N ASN A 353 -4.75 -16.55 2.41
CA ASN A 353 -6.13 -16.48 1.93
C ASN A 353 -7.04 -17.42 2.70
N CYS A 354 -8.26 -16.99 2.99
CA CYS A 354 -9.24 -17.77 3.78
C CYS A 354 -9.63 -19.10 3.11
N LYS A 355 -9.46 -19.20 1.80
CA LYS A 355 -9.73 -20.40 1.00
C LYS A 355 -8.51 -20.71 0.13
N GLU A 356 -8.15 -21.97 -0.03
CA GLU A 356 -7.10 -22.37 -0.96
C GLU A 356 -7.56 -22.15 -2.41
N LEU A 357 -6.64 -21.72 -3.27
CA LEU A 357 -6.89 -21.53 -4.69
C LEU A 357 -6.10 -22.57 -5.50
N SER A 358 -6.81 -23.40 -6.25
CA SER A 358 -6.22 -24.21 -7.31
C SER A 358 -5.93 -23.37 -8.56
N LEU A 359 -5.18 -23.92 -9.52
CA LEU A 359 -4.95 -23.26 -10.82
C LEU A 359 -6.27 -22.98 -11.57
N ASP A 360 -7.25 -23.88 -11.43
CA ASP A 360 -8.57 -23.72 -12.05
C ASP A 360 -9.38 -22.60 -11.39
N ASP A 361 -9.27 -22.43 -10.08
CA ASP A 361 -9.90 -21.32 -9.36
C ASP A 361 -9.30 -19.96 -9.78
N ILE A 362 -7.96 -19.88 -9.87
CA ILE A 362 -7.27 -18.69 -10.36
C ILE A 362 -7.69 -18.38 -11.80
N ARG A 363 -7.77 -19.39 -12.65
CA ARG A 363 -8.25 -19.27 -14.03
C ARG A 363 -9.68 -18.76 -14.09
N TYR A 364 -10.55 -19.27 -13.24
CA TYR A 364 -11.94 -18.83 -13.14
C TYR A 364 -12.02 -17.32 -12.78
N ILE A 365 -11.24 -16.88 -11.80
CA ILE A 365 -11.22 -15.48 -11.36
C ILE A 365 -10.75 -14.56 -12.52
N TYR A 366 -9.63 -14.87 -13.17
CA TYR A 366 -9.15 -14.05 -14.28
C TYR A 366 -10.14 -13.98 -15.45
N LYS A 367 -10.83 -15.09 -15.77
CA LYS A 367 -11.86 -15.10 -16.83
C LYS A 367 -13.04 -14.17 -16.57
N LYS A 368 -13.29 -13.76 -15.32
CA LYS A 368 -14.36 -12.82 -14.99
C LYS A 368 -14.04 -11.38 -15.38
N VAL A 369 -12.77 -11.07 -15.58
CA VAL A 369 -12.27 -9.71 -15.80
C VAL A 369 -11.54 -9.51 -17.15
N MET A 370 -11.45 -10.59 -17.95
CA MET A 370 -10.89 -10.61 -19.31
C MET A 370 -11.94 -10.36 -20.37
#